data_488f9396646b44472a0a1c7cf97e356d
#
_entry.id   488f9396646b44472a0a1c7cf97e356d
#
_cell.length_a   1.000
_cell.length_b   1.000
_cell.length_c   1.000
_cell.angle_alpha   90.00
_cell.angle_beta   90.00
_cell.angle_gamma   90.00
#
_symmetry.space_group_name_H-M   'P 1'
#
loop_
_entity.id
_entity.type
_entity.pdbx_description
1 polymer ?
#
loop_
_entity_poly.entity_id
_entity_poly.type
_entity_poly.pdbx_seq_one_letter_code
_entity_poly.pdbx_strand_id
1 'polypeptide(L)'
;TPIAYSLFLSAGDFISTEGTNSIILITDGIENCEGDPCASSQALRDKKITLKPFVIGLGLAEAAKKQFDCIGNYYDAGDEKSFSNAMSIVMSQALNITTTQINLLDAFGLPVEKNIEITLYDHATGEVRYNYVHTPDSRNQPDTLFLNPIGKYDIVVHTFPIVKLNDIELTPGKHNIIGIDVPLGNLIISEGQSTSFSPKQCVV
;
A
#
# COMPACT_ATOMS: atom_id res chain seq x y z
N THR A 1 29.94 -13.29 -7.04
CA THR A 1 29.00 -13.63 -5.96
C THR A 1 28.01 -14.66 -6.52
N PRO A 2 27.80 -15.82 -5.85
CA PRO A 2 26.90 -16.87 -6.34
C PRO A 2 25.44 -16.58 -5.94
N ILE A 3 24.86 -15.54 -6.51
CA ILE A 3 23.49 -15.08 -6.19
C ILE A 3 22.46 -16.14 -6.59
N ALA A 4 22.59 -16.70 -7.80
CA ALA A 4 21.69 -17.72 -8.30
C ALA A 4 21.66 -18.97 -7.40
N TYR A 5 22.84 -19.43 -6.96
CA TYR A 5 22.96 -20.57 -6.06
C TYR A 5 22.39 -20.28 -4.68
N SER A 6 22.62 -19.07 -4.14
CA SER A 6 22.07 -18.66 -2.85
C SER A 6 20.53 -18.62 -2.88
N LEU A 7 19.95 -18.06 -3.96
CA LEU A 7 18.50 -18.06 -4.16
C LEU A 7 17.95 -19.48 -4.29
N PHE A 8 18.62 -20.36 -5.01
CA PHE A 8 18.18 -21.75 -5.15
C PHE A 8 18.16 -22.49 -3.81
N LEU A 9 19.21 -22.31 -2.98
CA LEU A 9 19.29 -22.94 -1.66
C LEU A 9 18.23 -22.41 -0.68
N SER A 10 17.87 -21.13 -0.77
CA SER A 10 16.88 -20.51 0.11
C SER A 10 15.52 -21.19 0.08
N ALA A 11 15.23 -21.98 -0.96
CA ALA A 11 14.00 -22.77 -1.04
C ALA A 11 13.86 -23.81 0.09
N GLY A 12 14.97 -24.23 0.67
CA GLY A 12 15.01 -25.18 1.79
C GLY A 12 14.80 -24.54 3.15
N ASP A 13 14.90 -23.21 3.23
CA ASP A 13 14.83 -22.47 4.51
C ASP A 13 13.39 -22.18 4.95
N PHE A 14 12.42 -22.34 4.05
CA PHE A 14 11.01 -22.10 4.35
C PHE A 14 10.40 -23.30 5.08
N ILE A 15 10.04 -23.09 6.33
CA ILE A 15 9.45 -24.12 7.20
C ILE A 15 8.01 -24.43 6.79
N SER A 16 7.30 -23.45 6.24
CA SER A 16 5.89 -23.58 5.84
C SER A 16 5.65 -22.99 4.46
N THR A 17 4.81 -23.64 3.68
CA THR A 17 4.26 -23.11 2.43
C THR A 17 2.98 -22.31 2.63
N GLU A 18 2.44 -22.31 3.85
CA GLU A 18 1.30 -21.47 4.23
C GLU A 18 1.79 -20.07 4.62
N GLY A 19 1.09 -19.06 4.11
CA GLY A 19 1.44 -17.67 4.34
C GLY A 19 2.35 -17.08 3.26
N THR A 20 2.87 -15.88 3.53
CA THR A 20 3.77 -15.15 2.62
C THR A 20 5.20 -15.28 3.11
N ASN A 21 6.04 -15.92 2.30
CA ASN A 21 7.47 -15.96 2.53
C ASN A 21 8.14 -14.77 1.84
N SER A 22 9.17 -14.19 2.45
CA SER A 22 9.89 -13.07 1.88
C SER A 22 11.39 -13.36 1.84
N ILE A 23 12.02 -13.03 0.72
CA ILE A 23 13.47 -13.07 0.56
C ILE A 23 13.94 -11.63 0.38
N ILE A 24 14.93 -11.24 1.17
CA ILE A 24 15.59 -9.95 1.03
C ILE A 24 17.03 -10.24 0.57
N LEU A 25 17.31 -9.91 -0.68
CA LEU A 25 18.66 -9.99 -1.25
C LEU A 25 19.35 -8.64 -1.10
N ILE A 26 20.45 -8.61 -0.37
CA ILE A 26 21.31 -7.42 -0.24
C ILE A 26 22.61 -7.73 -0.96
N THR A 27 22.98 -6.91 -1.94
CA THR A 27 24.14 -7.14 -2.76
C THR A 27 24.83 -5.85 -3.19
N ASP A 28 26.15 -5.87 -3.23
CA ASP A 28 27.03 -4.83 -3.80
C ASP A 28 27.58 -5.21 -5.19
N GLY A 29 27.14 -6.34 -5.74
CA GLY A 29 27.64 -6.86 -7.01
C GLY A 29 26.60 -7.69 -7.75
N ILE A 30 26.99 -8.11 -8.95
CA ILE A 30 26.19 -8.95 -9.86
C ILE A 30 26.57 -10.44 -9.75
N GLU A 31 25.77 -11.30 -10.38
CA GLU A 31 26.12 -12.72 -10.55
C GLU A 31 27.40 -12.88 -11.37
N ASN A 32 28.39 -13.58 -10.79
CA ASN A 32 29.70 -13.81 -11.41
C ASN A 32 30.09 -15.30 -11.46
N CYS A 33 29.17 -16.20 -11.11
CA CYS A 33 29.47 -17.64 -11.01
C CYS A 33 28.68 -18.47 -12.04
N GLU A 34 28.44 -17.90 -13.23
CA GLU A 34 27.74 -18.55 -14.34
C GLU A 34 26.33 -19.05 -14.04
N GLY A 35 25.75 -18.61 -12.90
CA GLY A 35 24.37 -18.90 -12.54
C GLY A 35 23.40 -17.95 -13.21
N ASP A 36 22.11 -18.36 -13.26
CA ASP A 36 21.00 -17.53 -13.70
C ASP A 36 20.10 -17.19 -12.51
N PRO A 37 20.20 -15.97 -11.93
CA PRO A 37 19.36 -15.55 -10.82
C PRO A 37 17.86 -15.49 -11.18
N CYS A 38 17.54 -15.22 -12.46
CA CYS A 38 16.16 -15.19 -12.93
C CYS A 38 15.54 -16.58 -12.93
N ALA A 39 16.27 -17.57 -13.45
CA ALA A 39 15.82 -18.96 -13.45
C ALA A 39 15.67 -19.49 -12.01
N SER A 40 16.59 -19.14 -11.11
CA SER A 40 16.52 -19.53 -9.69
C SER A 40 15.31 -18.89 -9.02
N SER A 41 15.02 -17.61 -9.25
CA SER A 41 13.85 -16.93 -8.73
C SER A 41 12.54 -17.52 -9.29
N GLN A 42 12.51 -17.90 -10.57
CA GLN A 42 11.36 -18.57 -11.17
C GLN A 42 11.11 -19.94 -10.53
N ALA A 43 12.16 -20.73 -10.34
CA ALA A 43 12.06 -22.05 -9.70
C ALA A 43 11.51 -21.97 -8.26
N LEU A 44 11.80 -20.89 -7.53
CA LEU A 44 11.18 -20.62 -6.22
C LEU A 44 9.69 -20.38 -6.33
N ARG A 45 9.25 -19.58 -7.30
CA ARG A 45 7.81 -19.30 -7.54
C ARG A 45 7.06 -20.57 -7.95
N ASP A 46 7.66 -21.43 -8.78
CA ASP A 46 7.06 -22.68 -9.27
C ASP A 46 6.77 -23.70 -8.16
N LYS A 47 7.46 -23.59 -7.02
CA LYS A 47 7.20 -24.41 -5.82
C LYS A 47 5.92 -24.01 -5.05
N LYS A 48 5.09 -23.11 -5.62
CA LYS A 48 3.87 -22.58 -5.00
C LYS A 48 4.08 -21.89 -3.65
N ILE A 49 5.29 -21.45 -3.39
CA ILE A 49 5.61 -20.63 -2.24
C ILE A 49 5.29 -19.19 -2.64
N THR A 50 4.41 -18.53 -1.89
CA THR A 50 4.13 -17.11 -2.13
C THR A 50 5.36 -16.32 -1.71
N LEU A 51 6.15 -15.87 -2.69
CA LEU A 51 7.38 -15.13 -2.45
C LEU A 51 7.17 -13.65 -2.73
N LYS A 52 7.68 -12.82 -1.85
CA LYS A 52 7.93 -11.40 -2.10
C LYS A 52 9.43 -11.15 -2.05
N PRO A 53 10.15 -11.34 -3.15
CA PRO A 53 11.57 -11.08 -3.20
C PRO A 53 11.81 -9.56 -3.28
N PHE A 54 12.79 -9.10 -2.54
CA PHE A 54 13.27 -7.72 -2.54
C PHE A 54 14.77 -7.72 -2.78
N VAL A 55 15.25 -6.79 -3.60
CA VAL A 55 16.66 -6.61 -3.89
C VAL A 55 17.10 -5.22 -3.45
N ILE A 56 18.06 -5.15 -2.54
CA ILE A 56 18.70 -3.90 -2.13
C ILE A 56 20.10 -3.89 -2.71
N GLY A 57 20.32 -3.06 -3.73
CA GLY A 57 21.61 -2.92 -4.40
C GLY A 57 22.43 -1.81 -3.75
N LEU A 58 23.65 -2.12 -3.34
CA LEU A 58 24.55 -1.17 -2.70
C LEU A 58 25.50 -0.55 -3.76
N GLY A 59 25.14 0.65 -4.23
CA GLY A 59 25.98 1.41 -5.19
C GLY A 59 26.17 0.73 -6.56
N LEU A 60 25.18 -0.03 -7.03
CA LEU A 60 25.25 -0.72 -8.32
C LEU A 60 25.07 0.23 -9.50
N ALA A 61 25.82 -0.01 -10.60
CA ALA A 61 25.61 0.69 -11.85
C ALA A 61 24.24 0.35 -12.48
N GLU A 62 23.66 1.30 -13.22
CA GLU A 62 22.33 1.13 -13.86
C GLU A 62 22.22 -0.13 -14.73
N ALA A 63 23.29 -0.48 -15.45
CA ALA A 63 23.32 -1.70 -16.27
C ALA A 63 23.20 -3.00 -15.44
N ALA A 64 23.69 -2.96 -14.19
CA ALA A 64 23.64 -4.09 -13.27
C ALA A 64 22.23 -4.26 -12.68
N LYS A 65 21.51 -3.16 -12.45
CA LYS A 65 20.15 -3.17 -11.87
C LYS A 65 19.18 -4.00 -12.70
N LYS A 66 19.28 -3.94 -14.03
CA LYS A 66 18.42 -4.69 -14.96
C LYS A 66 18.52 -6.22 -14.80
N GLN A 67 19.62 -6.73 -14.26
CA GLN A 67 19.77 -8.16 -13.98
C GLN A 67 18.90 -8.64 -12.82
N PHE A 68 18.41 -7.73 -12.00
CA PHE A 68 17.60 -8.03 -10.83
C PHE A 68 16.09 -7.82 -11.04
N ASP A 69 15.67 -7.20 -12.16
CA ASP A 69 14.25 -6.92 -12.45
C ASP A 69 13.38 -8.18 -12.47
N CYS A 70 13.95 -9.32 -12.86
CA CYS A 70 13.26 -10.61 -12.88
C CYS A 70 13.15 -11.29 -11.52
N ILE A 71 13.96 -10.86 -10.53
CA ILE A 71 13.98 -11.45 -9.19
C ILE A 71 12.85 -10.86 -8.36
N GLY A 72 12.77 -9.53 -8.28
CA GLY A 72 11.78 -8.84 -7.46
C GLY A 72 11.94 -7.33 -7.47
N ASN A 73 11.31 -6.67 -6.50
CA ASN A 73 11.38 -5.23 -6.39
C ASN A 73 12.80 -4.77 -6.03
N TYR A 74 13.39 -3.95 -6.88
CA TYR A 74 14.73 -3.42 -6.70
C TYR A 74 14.71 -2.07 -5.98
N TYR A 75 15.60 -1.91 -4.99
CA TYR A 75 15.82 -0.67 -4.25
C TYR A 75 17.30 -0.29 -4.31
N ASP A 76 17.57 0.95 -4.72
CA ASP A 76 18.92 1.47 -4.74
C ASP A 76 19.33 2.02 -3.37
N ALA A 77 20.52 1.68 -2.91
CA ALA A 77 21.07 2.07 -1.64
C ALA A 77 22.54 2.48 -1.79
N GLY A 78 22.76 3.67 -2.38
CA GLY A 78 24.12 4.19 -2.60
C GLY A 78 24.78 4.76 -1.35
N ASP A 79 24.02 5.03 -0.28
CA ASP A 79 24.49 5.57 0.99
C ASP A 79 23.70 4.99 2.19
N GLU A 80 24.13 5.30 3.40
CA GLU A 80 23.49 4.83 4.64
C GLU A 80 22.01 5.25 4.75
N LYS A 81 21.68 6.46 4.34
CA LYS A 81 20.31 6.98 4.43
C LYS A 81 19.39 6.26 3.45
N SER A 82 19.80 6.08 2.21
CA SER A 82 19.05 5.35 1.20
C SER A 82 18.92 3.87 1.56
N PHE A 83 19.95 3.26 2.15
CA PHE A 83 19.88 1.90 2.67
C PHE A 83 18.85 1.78 3.82
N SER A 84 18.89 2.69 4.79
CA SER A 84 17.94 2.69 5.91
C SER A 84 16.50 2.85 5.43
N ASN A 85 16.27 3.73 4.44
CA ASN A 85 14.96 3.92 3.82
C ASN A 85 14.51 2.66 3.06
N ALA A 86 15.36 2.09 2.22
CA ALA A 86 15.07 0.86 1.48
C ALA A 86 14.72 -0.29 2.44
N MET A 87 15.52 -0.48 3.48
CA MET A 87 15.28 -1.50 4.50
C MET A 87 13.94 -1.29 5.22
N SER A 88 13.61 -0.06 5.61
CA SER A 88 12.33 0.28 6.24
C SER A 88 11.14 -0.08 5.35
N ILE A 89 11.21 0.26 4.06
CA ILE A 89 10.18 -0.08 3.06
C ILE A 89 10.06 -1.60 2.91
N VAL A 90 11.17 -2.28 2.69
CA VAL A 90 11.20 -3.74 2.48
C VAL A 90 10.64 -4.48 3.69
N MET A 91 11.05 -4.12 4.90
CA MET A 91 10.54 -4.72 6.13
C MET A 91 9.04 -4.47 6.30
N SER A 92 8.57 -3.27 6.00
CA SER A 92 7.15 -2.93 6.11
C SER A 92 6.30 -3.75 5.14
N GLN A 93 6.79 -4.00 3.93
CA GLN A 93 6.11 -4.80 2.91
C GLN A 93 6.19 -6.30 3.20
N ALA A 94 7.36 -6.80 3.60
CA ALA A 94 7.57 -8.20 3.93
C ALA A 94 6.67 -8.63 5.10
N LEU A 95 6.53 -7.78 6.11
CA LEU A 95 5.75 -8.04 7.31
C LEU A 95 4.29 -7.54 7.22
N ASN A 96 3.89 -6.86 6.13
CA ASN A 96 2.57 -6.23 5.99
C ASN A 96 2.21 -5.31 7.19
N ILE A 97 3.19 -4.59 7.72
CA ILE A 97 3.01 -3.75 8.93
C ILE A 97 2.64 -2.29 8.63
N THR A 98 2.63 -1.89 7.36
CA THR A 98 2.14 -0.56 6.99
C THR A 98 0.63 -0.62 6.85
N THR A 99 -0.04 0.06 7.73
CA THR A 99 -1.50 0.17 7.73
C THR A 99 -1.93 1.61 7.62
N THR A 100 -3.12 1.82 7.09
CA THR A 100 -3.70 3.16 6.90
C THR A 100 -5.15 3.14 7.34
N GLN A 101 -5.54 4.17 8.06
CA GLN A 101 -6.91 4.46 8.45
C GLN A 101 -7.29 5.80 7.86
N ILE A 102 -8.43 5.89 7.20
CA ILE A 102 -8.99 7.15 6.69
C ILE A 102 -10.14 7.54 7.60
N ASN A 103 -10.05 8.73 8.18
CA ASN A 103 -11.08 9.31 9.02
C ASN A 103 -11.80 10.40 8.23
N LEU A 104 -13.09 10.22 7.99
CA LEU A 104 -13.93 11.25 7.39
C LEU A 104 -14.48 12.15 8.49
N LEU A 105 -14.05 13.41 8.48
CA LEU A 105 -14.29 14.38 9.55
C LEU A 105 -15.49 15.26 9.22
N ASP A 106 -16.33 15.48 10.22
CA ASP A 106 -17.42 16.46 10.15
C ASP A 106 -16.91 17.91 10.31
N ALA A 107 -17.82 18.88 10.35
CA ALA A 107 -17.51 20.29 10.55
C ALA A 107 -16.85 20.61 11.91
N PHE A 108 -16.85 19.68 12.86
CA PHE A 108 -16.23 19.78 14.18
C PHE A 108 -14.92 18.98 14.28
N GLY A 109 -14.48 18.37 13.18
CA GLY A 109 -13.28 17.54 13.15
C GLY A 109 -13.45 16.15 13.78
N LEU A 110 -14.69 15.67 13.94
CA LEU A 110 -14.97 14.35 14.50
C LEU A 110 -15.13 13.31 13.38
N PRO A 111 -14.56 12.10 13.52
CA PRO A 111 -14.62 11.05 12.52
C PRO A 111 -15.95 10.29 12.57
N VAL A 112 -17.03 10.96 12.21
CA VAL A 112 -18.41 10.43 12.33
C VAL A 112 -19.07 10.10 11.01
N GLU A 113 -18.48 10.55 9.89
CA GLU A 113 -19.06 10.35 8.58
C GLU A 113 -18.82 8.91 8.10
N LYS A 114 -19.86 8.30 7.51
CA LYS A 114 -19.86 6.88 7.12
C LYS A 114 -20.71 6.63 5.87
N ASN A 115 -20.59 5.42 5.32
CA ASN A 115 -21.29 4.97 4.12
C ASN A 115 -20.94 5.81 2.87
N ILE A 116 -19.70 6.26 2.81
CA ILE A 116 -19.18 7.07 1.70
C ILE A 116 -18.15 6.24 0.94
N GLU A 117 -18.27 6.22 -0.37
CA GLU A 117 -17.30 5.56 -1.24
C GLU A 117 -15.99 6.35 -1.30
N ILE A 118 -14.88 5.63 -1.17
CA ILE A 118 -13.53 6.19 -1.25
C ILE A 118 -12.73 5.43 -2.31
N THR A 119 -12.10 6.16 -3.21
CA THR A 119 -11.19 5.60 -4.21
C THR A 119 -9.79 6.14 -4.01
N LEU A 120 -8.79 5.24 -3.95
CA LEU A 120 -7.38 5.57 -3.92
C LEU A 120 -6.76 5.27 -5.28
N TYR A 121 -6.10 6.26 -5.85
CA TYR A 121 -5.37 6.16 -7.11
C TYR A 121 -3.87 6.17 -6.83
N ASP A 122 -3.12 5.50 -7.67
CA ASP A 122 -1.68 5.69 -7.74
C ASP A 122 -1.41 7.08 -8.32
N HIS A 123 -0.68 7.92 -7.61
CA HIS A 123 -0.42 9.30 -8.02
C HIS A 123 0.35 9.40 -9.35
N ALA A 124 1.29 8.48 -9.58
CA ALA A 124 2.16 8.52 -10.78
C ALA A 124 1.44 8.01 -12.03
N THR A 125 0.60 6.97 -11.91
CA THR A 125 -0.06 6.32 -13.06
C THR A 125 -1.51 6.73 -13.24
N GLY A 126 -2.17 7.22 -12.19
CA GLY A 126 -3.61 7.50 -12.17
C GLY A 126 -4.48 6.23 -12.12
N GLU A 127 -3.89 5.05 -11.95
CA GLU A 127 -4.63 3.80 -11.85
C GLU A 127 -5.31 3.65 -10.49
N VAL A 128 -6.51 3.07 -10.48
CA VAL A 128 -7.20 2.72 -9.23
C VAL A 128 -6.42 1.63 -8.51
N ARG A 129 -6.05 1.88 -7.26
CA ARG A 129 -5.41 0.90 -6.37
C ARG A 129 -6.39 0.26 -5.41
N TYR A 130 -7.31 1.06 -4.87
CA TYR A 130 -8.33 0.61 -3.93
C TYR A 130 -9.63 1.37 -4.17
N ASN A 131 -10.74 0.67 -4.00
CA ASN A 131 -12.07 1.27 -3.97
C ASN A 131 -12.91 0.54 -2.92
N TYR A 132 -13.49 1.27 -1.98
CA TYR A 132 -14.29 0.70 -0.90
C TYR A 132 -15.28 1.70 -0.35
N VAL A 133 -16.28 1.20 0.37
CA VAL A 133 -17.23 2.03 1.11
C VAL A 133 -16.76 2.14 2.55
N HIS A 134 -16.52 3.35 3.00
CA HIS A 134 -16.09 3.64 4.37
C HIS A 134 -17.21 3.31 5.36
N THR A 135 -17.01 2.27 6.14
CA THR A 135 -17.95 1.82 7.17
C THR A 135 -17.19 1.56 8.47
N PRO A 136 -17.50 2.27 9.55
CA PRO A 136 -16.89 1.97 10.84
C PRO A 136 -17.40 0.64 11.40
N ASP A 137 -16.55 -0.03 12.17
CA ASP A 137 -16.89 -1.26 12.88
C ASP A 137 -17.91 -1.00 14.02
N SER A 138 -18.29 -2.05 14.74
CA SER A 138 -19.22 -1.97 15.87
C SER A 138 -18.74 -1.08 17.03
N ARG A 139 -17.44 -0.74 17.07
CA ARG A 139 -16.82 0.17 18.04
C ARG A 139 -16.61 1.57 17.47
N ASN A 140 -17.21 1.84 16.30
CA ASN A 140 -17.05 3.09 15.56
C ASN A 140 -15.59 3.37 15.14
N GLN A 141 -14.81 2.30 14.89
CA GLN A 141 -13.46 2.43 14.36
C GLN A 141 -13.51 2.29 12.85
N PRO A 142 -12.84 3.18 12.10
CA PRO A 142 -12.74 3.08 10.65
C PRO A 142 -11.95 1.85 10.22
N ASP A 143 -12.19 1.40 8.98
CA ASP A 143 -11.47 0.29 8.39
C ASP A 143 -9.97 0.52 8.36
N THR A 144 -9.22 -0.53 8.66
CA THR A 144 -7.77 -0.55 8.53
C THR A 144 -7.36 -1.18 7.20
N LEU A 145 -6.72 -0.40 6.35
CA LEU A 145 -6.25 -0.81 5.03
C LEU A 145 -4.76 -1.17 5.08
N PHE A 146 -4.36 -2.22 4.38
CA PHE A 146 -2.96 -2.55 4.15
C PHE A 146 -2.53 -1.94 2.83
N LEU A 147 -1.88 -0.79 2.87
CA LEU A 147 -1.43 -0.07 1.69
C LEU A 147 0.08 -0.21 1.49
N ASN A 148 0.50 -0.23 0.23
CA ASN A 148 1.91 -0.22 -0.12
C ASN A 148 2.49 1.19 0.17
N PRO A 149 3.52 1.32 1.02
CA PRO A 149 4.13 2.62 1.33
C PRO A 149 5.04 3.18 0.22
N ILE A 150 5.21 2.43 -0.89
CA ILE A 150 5.96 2.94 -2.04
C ILE A 150 5.04 3.78 -2.91
N GLY A 151 5.54 4.94 -3.29
CA GLY A 151 4.77 5.88 -4.10
C GLY A 151 3.80 6.71 -3.26
N LYS A 152 2.95 7.43 -3.95
CA LYS A 152 1.99 8.35 -3.38
C LYS A 152 0.59 7.99 -3.85
N TYR A 153 -0.39 8.43 -3.10
CA TYR A 153 -1.80 8.17 -3.39
C TYR A 153 -2.55 9.47 -3.61
N ASP A 154 -3.45 9.46 -4.58
CA ASP A 154 -4.52 10.45 -4.69
C ASP A 154 -5.81 9.82 -4.16
N ILE A 155 -6.47 10.50 -3.25
CA ILE A 155 -7.67 9.99 -2.56
C ILE A 155 -8.86 10.81 -3.04
N VAL A 156 -9.90 10.12 -3.50
CA VAL A 156 -11.18 10.73 -3.88
C VAL A 156 -12.26 10.20 -2.95
N VAL A 157 -12.90 11.11 -2.24
CA VAL A 157 -14.08 10.82 -1.41
C VAL A 157 -15.32 11.24 -2.20
N HIS A 158 -16.20 10.29 -2.49
CA HIS A 158 -17.36 10.47 -3.33
C HIS A 158 -18.54 11.13 -2.58
N THR A 159 -18.27 12.30 -2.02
CA THR A 159 -19.27 13.19 -1.43
C THR A 159 -19.84 14.14 -2.47
N PHE A 160 -20.81 14.94 -2.07
CA PHE A 160 -21.31 16.03 -2.90
C PHE A 160 -21.18 17.37 -2.15
N PRO A 161 -20.23 18.26 -2.58
CA PRO A 161 -19.25 18.08 -3.67
C PRO A 161 -18.19 17.02 -3.37
N ILE A 162 -17.57 16.47 -4.42
CA ILE A 162 -16.48 15.51 -4.33
C ILE A 162 -15.26 16.16 -3.63
N VAL A 163 -14.68 15.44 -2.66
CA VAL A 163 -13.44 15.85 -1.99
C VAL A 163 -12.26 15.07 -2.55
N LYS A 164 -11.14 15.76 -2.81
CA LYS A 164 -9.91 15.16 -3.33
C LYS A 164 -8.71 15.59 -2.52
N LEU A 165 -7.87 14.62 -2.17
CA LEU A 165 -6.53 14.84 -1.63
C LEU A 165 -5.53 14.23 -2.60
N ASN A 166 -4.47 14.96 -2.90
CA ASN A 166 -3.43 14.48 -3.81
C ASN A 166 -2.09 14.35 -3.07
N ASP A 167 -1.19 13.57 -3.64
CA ASP A 167 0.21 13.47 -3.21
C ASP A 167 0.38 12.97 -1.77
N ILE A 168 -0.44 12.02 -1.35
CA ILE A 168 -0.41 11.46 0.02
C ILE A 168 0.70 10.42 0.12
N GLU A 169 1.67 10.65 0.99
CA GLU A 169 2.75 9.73 1.33
C GLU A 169 2.43 8.96 2.60
N LEU A 170 2.76 7.66 2.59
CA LEU A 170 2.64 6.81 3.78
C LEU A 170 3.99 6.61 4.44
N THR A 171 4.02 6.64 5.76
CA THR A 171 5.23 6.27 6.52
C THR A 171 5.33 4.75 6.58
N PRO A 172 6.39 4.13 6.00
CA PRO A 172 6.58 2.69 6.05
C PRO A 172 6.64 2.15 7.48
N GLY A 173 6.03 0.98 7.69
CA GLY A 173 6.09 0.28 8.98
C GLY A 173 5.29 0.93 10.10
N LYS A 174 4.41 1.87 9.80
CA LYS A 174 3.56 2.55 10.79
C LYS A 174 2.08 2.44 10.44
N HIS A 175 1.27 2.66 11.45
CA HIS A 175 -0.15 2.94 11.25
C HIS A 175 -0.32 4.42 10.88
N ASN A 176 -0.76 4.68 9.65
CA ASN A 176 -0.97 6.02 9.10
C ASN A 176 -2.43 6.41 9.29
N ILE A 177 -2.69 7.58 9.86
CA ILE A 177 -4.04 8.11 10.01
C ILE A 177 -4.20 9.33 9.10
N ILE A 178 -5.15 9.28 8.17
CA ILE A 178 -5.44 10.34 7.21
C ILE A 178 -6.80 10.93 7.57
N GLY A 179 -6.83 12.16 8.05
CA GLY A 179 -8.07 12.92 8.27
C GLY A 179 -8.49 13.65 7.00
N ILE A 180 -9.74 13.54 6.61
CA ILE A 180 -10.32 14.22 5.44
C ILE A 180 -11.58 14.96 5.87
N ASP A 181 -11.59 16.27 5.71
CA ASP A 181 -12.75 17.08 6.01
C ASP A 181 -13.83 16.87 4.94
N VAL A 182 -14.96 16.32 5.36
CA VAL A 182 -16.10 16.02 4.49
C VAL A 182 -17.39 16.51 5.15
N PRO A 183 -17.53 17.82 5.39
CA PRO A 183 -18.71 18.34 6.06
C PRO A 183 -19.95 18.08 5.19
N LEU A 184 -20.79 17.14 5.60
CA LEU A 184 -22.06 16.85 4.94
C LEU A 184 -23.10 17.89 5.37
N GLY A 185 -23.83 18.41 4.38
CA GLY A 185 -24.97 19.28 4.63
C GLY A 185 -26.25 18.49 4.91
N ASN A 186 -27.18 19.08 5.63
CA ASN A 186 -28.51 18.54 5.77
C ASN A 186 -29.42 19.13 4.70
N LEU A 187 -30.02 18.28 3.87
CA LEU A 187 -31.06 18.68 2.95
C LEU A 187 -32.41 18.63 3.66
N ILE A 188 -33.00 19.79 3.91
CA ILE A 188 -34.36 19.90 4.46
C ILE A 188 -35.33 20.18 3.30
N ILE A 189 -36.15 19.19 2.98
CA ILE A 189 -37.26 19.38 2.03
C ILE A 189 -38.49 19.71 2.82
N SER A 190 -39.01 20.94 2.64
CA SER A 190 -40.29 21.38 3.23
C SER A 190 -41.28 21.69 2.13
N GLU A 191 -42.48 21.16 2.24
CA GLU A 191 -43.59 21.54 1.37
C GLU A 191 -44.22 22.83 1.92
N GLY A 192 -44.45 23.83 1.03
CA GLY A 192 -45.07 25.11 1.43
C GLY A 192 -46.51 24.92 1.87
N GLN A 193 -46.81 25.38 3.06
CA GLN A 193 -48.13 25.64 3.68
C GLN A 193 -49.34 24.80 3.25
N SER A 194 -49.27 23.47 3.24
CA SER A 194 -50.52 22.71 3.44
C SER A 194 -50.28 21.33 3.98
N THR A 195 -50.69 21.14 5.22
CA THR A 195 -51.16 19.90 5.80
C THR A 195 -50.23 18.69 5.89
N SER A 196 -49.81 18.39 7.13
CA SER A 196 -49.50 17.03 7.59
C SER A 196 -48.46 16.20 6.85
N PHE A 197 -47.37 16.79 6.39
CA PHE A 197 -46.23 16.05 5.96
C PHE A 197 -45.15 15.98 7.05
N SER A 198 -44.82 14.79 7.51
CA SER A 198 -43.64 14.62 8.32
C SER A 198 -42.40 14.70 7.40
N PRO A 199 -41.43 15.58 7.67
CA PRO A 199 -40.23 15.65 6.86
C PRO A 199 -39.50 14.29 6.91
N LYS A 200 -39.30 13.66 5.76
CA LYS A 200 -38.42 12.52 5.67
C LYS A 200 -36.99 13.05 5.49
N GLN A 201 -36.13 12.67 6.40
CA GLN A 201 -34.70 12.92 6.25
C GLN A 201 -34.19 12.10 5.03
N CYS A 202 -33.76 12.77 3.99
CA CYS A 202 -32.97 12.14 2.93
C CYS A 202 -31.49 12.37 3.26
N VAL A 203 -30.77 11.30 3.45
CA VAL A 203 -29.31 11.33 3.45
C VAL A 203 -28.89 11.21 1.98
N VAL A 204 -28.21 12.24 1.47
CA VAL A 204 -27.67 12.28 0.12
C VAL A 204 -26.21 11.88 0.19
#